data_54746aba64ac2c9fc032bc6c3d305d63
#
_entry.id   54746aba64ac2c9fc032bc6c3d305d63
#
_cell.length_a   1.000
_cell.length_b   1.000
_cell.length_c   1.000
_cell.angle_alpha   90.00
_cell.angle_beta   90.00
_cell.angle_gamma   90.00
#
_symmetry.space_group_name_H-M   'P 1'
#
loop_
_entity.id
_entity.type
_entity.pdbx_description
1 polymer ?
#
loop_
_entity_poly.entity_id
_entity_poly.type
_entity_poly.pdbx_seq_one_letter_code
_entity_poly.pdbx_strand_id
1 'polypeptide(L)'
;MSVEDAHESFEGEADIVRSLTALLDVGLGYLRLGQPATELSGGEAQRVKLGSELQRAQSGDTLYVLDEPTSGLHCADTDRLVAHLQTLVDAGNTVVMVELDMRVIAQADHVIDLGPGAGGDGGQVVAAGTPAEVAGSSTRASARYLATALEEAAAVSRVDTVVA
;
A
#
# COMPACT_ATOMS: atom_id res chain seq x y z
N MET A 1 2.90 8.32 -24.72
CA MET A 1 3.50 9.04 -23.60
C MET A 1 3.06 8.34 -22.33
N SER A 2 3.98 8.00 -21.43
CA SER A 2 3.64 7.47 -20.11
C SER A 2 3.11 8.58 -19.20
N VAL A 3 2.57 8.20 -18.03
CA VAL A 3 2.15 9.18 -17.00
C VAL A 3 3.37 9.97 -16.51
N GLU A 4 4.51 9.31 -16.34
CA GLU A 4 5.78 9.93 -15.92
C GLU A 4 6.28 10.96 -16.94
N ASP A 5 6.38 10.58 -18.24
CA ASP A 5 6.76 11.51 -19.32
C ASP A 5 5.79 12.71 -19.40
N ALA A 6 4.50 12.48 -19.18
CA ALA A 6 3.51 13.52 -19.21
C ALA A 6 3.64 14.48 -18.04
N HIS A 7 3.90 13.96 -16.84
CA HIS A 7 4.13 14.77 -15.65
C HIS A 7 5.27 15.78 -15.87
N GLU A 8 6.38 15.35 -16.46
CA GLU A 8 7.49 16.22 -16.82
C GLU A 8 7.12 17.22 -17.93
N SER A 9 6.37 16.75 -18.94
CA SER A 9 6.03 17.58 -20.09
C SER A 9 5.03 18.71 -19.79
N PHE A 10 4.21 18.56 -18.75
CA PHE A 10 3.14 19.49 -18.37
C PHE A 10 3.43 20.26 -17.09
N GLU A 11 4.70 20.43 -16.68
CA GLU A 11 5.09 21.13 -15.44
C GLU A 11 4.42 22.49 -15.24
N GLY A 12 4.06 23.22 -16.31
CA GLY A 12 3.40 24.51 -16.25
C GLY A 12 1.88 24.47 -15.99
N GLU A 13 1.26 23.29 -16.05
CA GLU A 13 -0.20 23.11 -16.02
C GLU A 13 -0.63 22.44 -14.70
N ALA A 14 -0.82 23.24 -13.65
CA ALA A 14 -1.04 22.78 -12.28
C ALA A 14 -2.14 21.71 -12.10
N ASP A 15 -3.25 21.81 -12.85
CA ASP A 15 -4.35 20.84 -12.74
C ASP A 15 -4.02 19.51 -13.39
N ILE A 16 -3.25 19.54 -14.50
CA ILE A 16 -2.75 18.33 -15.16
C ILE A 16 -1.71 17.64 -14.26
N VAL A 17 -0.73 18.42 -13.79
CA VAL A 17 0.32 17.92 -12.88
C VAL A 17 -0.29 17.26 -11.64
N ARG A 18 -1.27 17.88 -11.00
CA ARG A 18 -1.97 17.31 -9.85
C ARG A 18 -2.58 15.94 -10.16
N SER A 19 -3.23 15.80 -11.31
CA SER A 19 -3.85 14.54 -11.73
C SER A 19 -2.83 13.46 -12.04
N LEU A 20 -1.72 13.83 -12.67
CA LEU A 20 -0.63 12.90 -12.98
C LEU A 20 0.14 12.51 -11.71
N THR A 21 0.38 13.44 -10.78
CA THR A 21 1.00 13.16 -9.48
C THR A 21 0.23 12.08 -8.74
N ALA A 22 -1.10 12.16 -8.67
CA ALA A 22 -1.89 11.13 -7.98
C ALA A 22 -1.75 9.73 -8.61
N LEU A 23 -1.52 9.64 -9.92
CA LEU A 23 -1.22 8.37 -10.58
C LEU A 23 0.21 7.88 -10.26
N LEU A 24 1.17 8.80 -10.19
CA LEU A 24 2.54 8.48 -9.76
C LEU A 24 2.57 7.97 -8.31
N ASP A 25 1.79 8.60 -7.44
CA ASP A 25 1.69 8.30 -6.01
C ASP A 25 1.15 6.89 -5.73
N VAL A 26 0.36 6.35 -6.65
CA VAL A 26 -0.12 4.97 -6.58
C VAL A 26 0.69 3.99 -7.46
N GLY A 27 1.89 4.39 -7.92
CA GLY A 27 2.82 3.53 -8.67
C GLY A 27 2.38 3.24 -10.11
N LEU A 28 1.66 4.16 -10.76
CA LEU A 28 1.17 4.01 -12.13
C LEU A 28 1.91 4.89 -13.16
N GLY A 29 3.15 5.30 -12.86
CA GLY A 29 3.97 6.15 -13.73
C GLY A 29 4.22 5.55 -15.12
N TYR A 30 4.31 4.23 -15.21
CA TYR A 30 4.55 3.50 -16.45
C TYR A 30 3.32 3.41 -17.38
N LEU A 31 2.11 3.63 -16.89
CA LEU A 31 0.89 3.57 -17.70
C LEU A 31 0.92 4.60 -18.83
N ARG A 32 0.36 4.23 -19.98
CA ARG A 32 0.25 5.14 -21.11
C ARG A 32 -1.04 5.93 -21.06
N LEU A 33 -0.95 7.24 -21.26
CA LEU A 33 -2.13 8.08 -21.45
C LEU A 33 -2.91 7.62 -22.67
N GLY A 34 -4.24 7.49 -22.51
CA GLY A 34 -5.14 6.98 -23.55
C GLY A 34 -5.23 5.45 -23.63
N GLN A 35 -4.58 4.72 -22.74
CA GLN A 35 -4.73 3.27 -22.64
C GLN A 35 -6.18 2.91 -22.26
N PRO A 36 -6.85 1.99 -22.99
CA PRO A 36 -8.21 1.57 -22.66
C PRO A 36 -8.29 0.91 -21.30
N ALA A 37 -9.33 1.21 -20.52
CA ALA A 37 -9.53 0.61 -19.20
C ALA A 37 -9.62 -0.92 -19.23
N THR A 38 -10.00 -1.51 -20.36
CA THR A 38 -10.07 -2.98 -20.56
C THR A 38 -8.69 -3.65 -20.66
N GLU A 39 -7.63 -2.87 -20.85
CA GLU A 39 -6.25 -3.37 -20.89
C GLU A 39 -5.56 -3.28 -19.52
N LEU A 40 -6.20 -2.65 -18.54
CA LEU A 40 -5.68 -2.55 -17.19
C LEU A 40 -5.88 -3.87 -16.44
N SER A 41 -4.88 -4.29 -15.69
CA SER A 41 -5.05 -5.35 -14.70
C SER A 41 -6.00 -4.89 -13.57
N GLY A 42 -6.56 -5.86 -12.82
CA GLY A 42 -7.44 -5.53 -11.70
C GLY A 42 -6.78 -4.59 -10.68
N GLY A 43 -5.50 -4.85 -10.35
CA GLY A 43 -4.73 -3.99 -9.44
C GLY A 43 -4.47 -2.59 -10.00
N GLU A 44 -4.18 -2.45 -11.30
CA GLU A 44 -4.02 -1.13 -11.94
C GLU A 44 -5.33 -0.35 -11.92
N ALA A 45 -6.45 -0.97 -12.26
CA ALA A 45 -7.77 -0.33 -12.22
C ALA A 45 -8.13 0.13 -10.80
N GLN A 46 -7.83 -0.68 -9.79
CA GLN A 46 -8.02 -0.34 -8.38
C GLN A 46 -7.15 0.86 -7.98
N ARG A 47 -5.87 0.88 -8.35
CA ARG A 47 -4.95 1.99 -8.07
C ARG A 47 -5.34 3.28 -8.79
N VAL A 48 -5.83 3.23 -10.04
CA VAL A 48 -6.39 4.42 -10.73
C VAL A 48 -7.54 5.02 -9.93
N LYS A 49 -8.45 4.17 -9.42
CA LYS A 49 -9.56 4.62 -8.57
C LYS A 49 -9.04 5.22 -7.26
N LEU A 50 -8.07 4.57 -6.62
CA LEU A 50 -7.44 5.07 -5.39
C LEU A 50 -6.78 6.44 -5.61
N GLY A 51 -6.00 6.62 -6.69
CA GLY A 51 -5.40 7.90 -7.04
C GLY A 51 -6.44 9.02 -7.21
N SER A 52 -7.59 8.70 -7.81
CA SER A 52 -8.70 9.65 -7.94
C SER A 52 -9.31 10.04 -6.60
N GLU A 53 -9.39 9.13 -5.64
CA GLU A 53 -9.89 9.40 -4.29
C GLU A 53 -8.88 10.23 -3.47
N LEU A 54 -7.58 9.93 -3.59
CA LEU A 54 -6.52 10.70 -2.94
C LEU A 54 -6.54 12.18 -3.35
N GLN A 55 -6.84 12.48 -4.62
CA GLN A 55 -6.97 13.87 -5.10
C GLN A 55 -8.11 14.65 -4.44
N ARG A 56 -9.16 13.98 -3.98
CA ARG A 56 -10.36 14.63 -3.43
C ARG A 56 -10.17 15.14 -2.02
N ALA A 57 -9.00 14.93 -1.41
CA ALA A 57 -8.64 15.39 -0.06
C ALA A 57 -9.78 15.14 0.94
N GLN A 58 -10.09 13.88 1.20
CA GLN A 58 -11.16 13.48 2.12
C GLN A 58 -10.74 13.78 3.57
N SER A 59 -11.52 14.59 4.23
CA SER A 59 -11.44 14.75 5.68
C SER A 59 -12.25 13.65 6.34
N GLY A 60 -11.62 12.74 7.07
CA GLY A 60 -12.16 11.79 8.04
C GLY A 60 -13.43 10.98 7.66
N ASP A 61 -13.70 9.94 8.43
CA ASP A 61 -14.92 9.10 8.36
C ASP A 61 -15.10 8.21 7.11
N THR A 62 -14.06 8.04 6.28
CA THR A 62 -14.10 7.12 5.13
C THR A 62 -13.40 5.81 5.47
N LEU A 63 -14.02 4.67 5.10
CA LEU A 63 -13.40 3.35 5.14
C LEU A 63 -12.94 2.96 3.74
N TYR A 64 -11.64 2.77 3.57
CA TYR A 64 -11.02 2.23 2.37
C TYR A 64 -10.77 0.74 2.56
N VAL A 65 -11.28 -0.09 1.65
CA VAL A 65 -11.03 -1.53 1.63
C VAL A 65 -10.26 -1.86 0.36
N LEU A 66 -9.06 -2.36 0.50
CA LEU A 66 -8.12 -2.63 -0.58
C LEU A 66 -7.74 -4.12 -0.58
N ASP A 67 -7.72 -4.72 -1.77
CA ASP A 67 -7.36 -6.11 -1.96
C ASP A 67 -6.06 -6.20 -2.75
N GLU A 68 -4.98 -6.63 -2.09
CA GLU A 68 -3.62 -6.73 -2.59
C GLU A 68 -3.15 -5.49 -3.40
N PRO A 69 -3.27 -4.25 -2.86
CA PRO A 69 -3.01 -3.03 -3.63
C PRO A 69 -1.53 -2.91 -4.06
N THR A 70 -0.62 -3.61 -3.41
CA THR A 70 0.82 -3.60 -3.75
C THR A 70 1.21 -4.67 -4.76
N SER A 71 0.27 -5.55 -5.16
CA SER A 71 0.54 -6.64 -6.10
C SER A 71 1.10 -6.11 -7.42
N GLY A 72 2.25 -6.68 -7.83
CA GLY A 72 2.94 -6.30 -9.07
C GLY A 72 3.67 -4.96 -9.04
N LEU A 73 3.75 -4.28 -7.90
CA LEU A 73 4.56 -3.06 -7.74
C LEU A 73 6.03 -3.39 -7.49
N HIS A 74 6.91 -2.49 -7.94
CA HIS A 74 8.29 -2.44 -7.49
C HIS A 74 8.34 -1.94 -6.03
N CYS A 75 9.36 -2.34 -5.26
CA CYS A 75 9.47 -1.97 -3.84
C CYS A 75 9.36 -0.46 -3.59
N ALA A 76 10.00 0.38 -4.41
CA ALA A 76 9.93 1.83 -4.27
C ALA A 76 8.51 2.40 -4.49
N ASP A 77 7.71 1.78 -5.38
CA ASP A 77 6.34 2.18 -5.62
C ASP A 77 5.42 1.68 -4.50
N THR A 78 5.73 0.50 -3.94
CA THR A 78 5.06 -0.02 -2.73
C THR A 78 5.24 0.96 -1.56
N ASP A 79 6.47 1.39 -1.29
CA ASP A 79 6.77 2.32 -0.20
C ASP A 79 6.05 3.66 -0.38
N ARG A 80 5.99 4.16 -1.62
CA ARG A 80 5.26 5.39 -1.97
C ARG A 80 3.75 5.23 -1.73
N LEU A 81 3.17 4.12 -2.19
CA LEU A 81 1.76 3.83 -1.98
C LEU A 81 1.42 3.75 -0.49
N VAL A 82 2.21 3.01 0.30
CA VAL A 82 2.00 2.89 1.75
C VAL A 82 2.08 4.25 2.44
N ALA A 83 3.05 5.09 2.08
CA ALA A 83 3.16 6.46 2.61
C ALA A 83 1.90 7.29 2.31
N HIS A 84 1.33 7.17 1.10
CA HIS A 84 0.07 7.86 0.76
C HIS A 84 -1.13 7.30 1.53
N LEU A 85 -1.22 5.99 1.72
CA LEU A 85 -2.27 5.40 2.55
C LEU A 85 -2.18 5.89 4.00
N GLN A 86 -0.96 6.06 4.52
CA GLN A 86 -0.74 6.63 5.85
C GLN A 86 -1.27 8.06 5.94
N THR A 87 -1.13 8.88 4.89
CA THR A 87 -1.71 10.25 4.91
C THR A 87 -3.23 10.24 5.01
N LEU A 88 -3.91 9.21 4.46
CA LEU A 88 -5.36 9.03 4.63
C LEU A 88 -5.70 8.70 6.08
N VAL A 89 -4.93 7.81 6.71
CA VAL A 89 -5.13 7.43 8.12
C VAL A 89 -4.91 8.64 9.02
N ASP A 90 -3.85 9.41 8.80
CA ASP A 90 -3.53 10.63 9.55
C ASP A 90 -4.61 11.71 9.40
N ALA A 91 -5.33 11.73 8.27
CA ALA A 91 -6.49 12.58 8.04
C ALA A 91 -7.78 12.09 8.73
N GLY A 92 -7.72 10.99 9.50
CA GLY A 92 -8.84 10.43 10.26
C GLY A 92 -9.66 9.38 9.52
N ASN A 93 -9.18 8.86 8.40
CA ASN A 93 -9.83 7.77 7.69
C ASN A 93 -9.37 6.40 8.23
N THR A 94 -10.07 5.35 7.84
CA THR A 94 -9.69 3.96 8.14
C THR A 94 -9.31 3.25 6.86
N VAL A 95 -8.16 2.57 6.86
CA VAL A 95 -7.70 1.74 5.74
C VAL A 95 -7.63 0.28 6.20
N VAL A 96 -8.33 -0.60 5.48
CA VAL A 96 -8.25 -2.06 5.65
C VAL A 96 -7.67 -2.65 4.37
N MET A 97 -6.57 -3.38 4.50
CA MET A 97 -5.91 -4.03 3.36
C MET A 97 -5.84 -5.53 3.54
N VAL A 98 -6.09 -6.27 2.48
CA VAL A 98 -5.63 -7.65 2.34
C VAL A 98 -4.26 -7.60 1.69
N GLU A 99 -3.24 -8.15 2.34
CA GLU A 99 -1.85 -8.08 1.87
C GLU A 99 -1.07 -9.36 2.16
N LEU A 100 -0.06 -9.61 1.30
CA LEU A 100 0.86 -10.73 1.41
C LEU A 100 2.31 -10.26 1.62
N ASP A 101 2.62 -9.00 1.33
CA ASP A 101 3.96 -8.43 1.55
C ASP A 101 4.16 -8.12 3.04
N MET A 102 5.04 -8.89 3.68
CA MET A 102 5.33 -8.73 5.11
C MET A 102 5.93 -7.37 5.47
N ARG A 103 6.59 -6.67 4.53
CA ARG A 103 7.12 -5.33 4.75
C ARG A 103 5.99 -4.30 4.86
N VAL A 104 4.91 -4.50 4.12
CA VAL A 104 3.70 -3.67 4.21
C VAL A 104 2.95 -3.99 5.50
N ILE A 105 2.74 -5.28 5.78
CA ILE A 105 2.06 -5.75 7.00
C ILE A 105 2.78 -5.26 8.27
N ALA A 106 4.12 -5.20 8.25
CA ALA A 106 4.93 -4.71 9.37
C ALA A 106 4.70 -3.21 9.68
N GLN A 107 4.16 -2.43 8.74
CA GLN A 107 3.87 -1.01 8.90
C GLN A 107 2.43 -0.71 9.36
N ALA A 108 1.58 -1.76 9.49
CA ALA A 108 0.20 -1.58 9.91
C ALA A 108 0.08 -1.29 11.42
N ASP A 109 -0.95 -0.58 11.83
CA ASP A 109 -1.27 -0.39 13.25
C ASP A 109 -1.82 -1.66 13.88
N HIS A 110 -2.54 -2.46 13.06
CA HIS A 110 -3.20 -3.69 13.51
C HIS A 110 -3.23 -4.74 12.40
N VAL A 111 -2.94 -5.97 12.76
CA VAL A 111 -2.93 -7.13 11.86
C VAL A 111 -3.98 -8.12 12.30
N ILE A 112 -4.72 -8.67 11.34
CA ILE A 112 -5.63 -9.81 11.54
C ILE A 112 -5.13 -10.94 10.64
N ASP A 113 -4.56 -11.97 11.25
CA ASP A 113 -4.05 -13.15 10.53
C ASP A 113 -5.16 -14.20 10.40
N LEU A 114 -5.43 -14.61 9.16
CA LEU A 114 -6.45 -15.60 8.83
C LEU A 114 -5.79 -16.93 8.42
N GLY A 115 -6.29 -18.04 8.94
CA GLY A 115 -5.78 -19.37 8.58
C GLY A 115 -6.41 -20.49 9.44
N PRO A 116 -5.77 -21.68 9.49
CA PRO A 116 -5.09 -22.30 8.37
C PRO A 116 -6.09 -22.86 7.37
N GLY A 117 -5.67 -23.05 6.11
CA GLY A 117 -6.48 -23.64 5.06
C GLY A 117 -7.27 -22.61 4.24
N ALA A 118 -8.08 -23.11 3.32
CA ALA A 118 -8.90 -22.32 2.41
C ALA A 118 -10.33 -22.90 2.31
N GLY A 119 -11.29 -22.10 1.88
CA GLY A 119 -12.69 -22.52 1.75
C GLY A 119 -13.35 -22.80 3.10
N GLY A 120 -14.12 -23.87 3.21
CA GLY A 120 -14.89 -24.23 4.40
C GLY A 120 -14.07 -24.54 5.66
N ASP A 121 -12.79 -24.91 5.48
CA ASP A 121 -11.85 -25.23 6.56
C ASP A 121 -10.88 -24.09 6.89
N GLY A 122 -11.04 -22.93 6.23
CA GLY A 122 -10.20 -21.76 6.38
C GLY A 122 -10.96 -20.54 6.89
N GLY A 123 -10.29 -19.36 6.84
CA GLY A 123 -10.91 -18.08 7.17
C GLY A 123 -11.18 -17.84 8.66
N GLN A 124 -10.53 -18.59 9.55
CA GLN A 124 -10.59 -18.33 10.98
C GLN A 124 -9.53 -17.30 11.39
N VAL A 125 -9.90 -16.38 12.27
CA VAL A 125 -8.92 -15.49 12.89
C VAL A 125 -8.00 -16.32 13.78
N VAL A 126 -6.71 -16.36 13.43
CA VAL A 126 -5.71 -17.16 14.14
C VAL A 126 -4.78 -16.31 14.99
N ALA A 127 -4.65 -15.02 14.67
CA ALA A 127 -4.00 -14.03 15.50
C ALA A 127 -4.59 -12.65 15.15
N ALA A 128 -4.62 -11.74 16.11
CA ALA A 128 -4.97 -10.35 15.92
C ALA A 128 -4.22 -9.50 16.95
N GLY A 129 -3.72 -8.33 16.53
CA GLY A 129 -2.97 -7.42 17.39
C GLY A 129 -2.03 -6.55 16.57
N THR A 130 -1.14 -5.84 17.22
CA THR A 130 -0.06 -5.11 16.55
C THR A 130 0.86 -6.09 15.80
N PRO A 131 1.60 -5.64 14.77
CA PRO A 131 2.57 -6.48 14.08
C PRO A 131 3.53 -7.20 15.01
N ALA A 132 4.00 -6.53 16.09
CA ALA A 132 4.90 -7.11 17.07
C ALA A 132 4.24 -8.21 17.91
N GLU A 133 2.98 -8.04 18.29
CA GLU A 133 2.22 -9.07 19.04
C GLU A 133 1.98 -10.30 18.17
N VAL A 134 1.59 -10.10 16.90
CA VAL A 134 1.37 -11.20 15.94
C VAL A 134 2.68 -11.93 15.65
N ALA A 135 3.79 -11.21 15.45
CA ALA A 135 5.12 -11.78 15.25
C ALA A 135 5.61 -12.60 16.46
N GLY A 136 5.25 -12.18 17.69
CA GLY A 136 5.57 -12.86 18.93
C GLY A 136 4.77 -14.16 19.17
N SER A 137 3.72 -14.41 18.41
CA SER A 137 2.91 -15.62 18.54
C SER A 137 3.62 -16.81 17.86
N SER A 138 4.29 -17.63 18.66
CA SER A 138 5.25 -18.67 18.24
C SER A 138 4.71 -19.84 17.43
N THR A 139 3.43 -19.90 17.12
CA THR A 139 2.77 -21.09 16.55
C THR A 139 2.43 -20.97 15.05
N ARG A 140 2.77 -19.87 14.36
CA ARG A 140 2.27 -19.57 13.03
C ARG A 140 3.37 -19.37 11.98
N ALA A 141 3.07 -19.80 10.75
CA ALA A 141 4.02 -19.65 9.65
C ALA A 141 4.27 -18.17 9.31
N SER A 142 3.22 -17.32 9.34
CA SER A 142 3.28 -15.88 9.09
C SER A 142 4.09 -15.13 10.16
N ALA A 143 4.02 -15.52 11.43
CA ALA A 143 4.70 -14.85 12.54
C ALA A 143 6.21 -14.71 12.33
N ARG A 144 6.89 -15.78 11.87
CA ARG A 144 8.34 -15.76 11.63
C ARG A 144 8.75 -14.79 10.52
N TYR A 145 7.94 -14.71 9.44
CA TYR A 145 8.22 -13.80 8.33
C TYR A 145 7.97 -12.36 8.74
N LEU A 146 6.92 -12.12 9.53
CA LEU A 146 6.63 -10.80 10.07
C LEU A 146 7.72 -10.35 11.05
N ALA A 147 8.24 -11.25 11.89
CA ALA A 147 9.37 -10.96 12.78
C ALA A 147 10.60 -10.52 11.99
N THR A 148 10.95 -11.24 10.90
CA THR A 148 12.06 -10.86 10.03
C THR A 148 11.84 -9.49 9.41
N ALA A 149 10.65 -9.19 8.89
CA ALA A 149 10.34 -7.89 8.29
C ALA A 149 10.45 -6.74 9.31
N LEU A 150 10.02 -6.95 10.55
CA LEU A 150 10.17 -5.96 11.63
C LEU A 150 11.65 -5.72 12.00
N GLU A 151 12.48 -6.77 12.03
CA GLU A 151 13.92 -6.64 12.26
C GLU A 151 14.62 -5.87 11.15
N GLU A 152 14.28 -6.15 9.89
CA GLU A 152 14.80 -5.44 8.72
C GLU A 152 14.40 -3.96 8.75
N ALA A 153 13.15 -3.62 9.04
CA ALA A 153 12.67 -2.24 9.16
C ALA A 153 13.41 -1.49 10.27
N ALA A 154 13.63 -2.12 11.42
CA ALA A 154 14.38 -1.55 12.53
C ALA A 154 15.87 -1.33 12.20
N ALA A 155 16.46 -2.19 11.36
CA ALA A 155 17.85 -2.05 10.92
C ALA A 155 18.02 -0.85 9.97
N VAL A 156 17.10 -0.65 9.01
CA VAL A 156 17.10 0.50 8.09
C VAL A 156 16.98 1.81 8.88
N SER A 157 16.03 1.90 9.81
CA SER A 157 15.84 3.10 10.64
C SER A 157 17.08 3.48 11.48
N ARG A 158 17.92 2.51 11.85
CA ARG A 158 19.18 2.77 12.58
C ARG A 158 20.28 3.34 11.70
N VAL A 159 20.32 2.97 10.42
CA VAL A 159 21.32 3.48 9.47
C VAL A 159 21.06 4.95 9.16
N ASP A 160 19.80 5.34 8.98
CA ASP A 160 19.42 6.73 8.70
C ASP A 160 19.73 7.70 9.87
N THR A 161 19.84 7.18 11.11
CA THR A 161 20.17 7.99 12.29
C THR A 161 21.69 8.23 12.44
N VAL A 162 22.54 7.51 11.72
CA VAL A 162 24.01 7.60 11.84
C VAL A 162 24.62 8.55 10.80
N VAL A 163 23.86 9.04 9.83
CA VAL A 163 24.34 9.91 8.72
C VAL A 163 24.01 11.39 8.93
N ALA A 164 23.74 11.83 10.15
CA ALA A 164 23.50 13.24 10.49
C ALA A 164 24.74 13.90 11.10
#